data_116ade3de97688635fa7885bb97b7519
#
_entry.id   116ade3de97688635fa7885bb97b7519
#
_cell.length_a   1.000
_cell.length_b   1.000
_cell.length_c   1.000
_cell.angle_alpha   90.00
_cell.angle_beta   90.00
_cell.angle_gamma   90.00
#
_symmetry.space_group_name_H-M   'P 1'
#
loop_
_entity.id
_entity.type
_entity.pdbx_description
1 polymer ?
#
loop_
_entity_poly.entity_id
_entity_poly.type
_entity_poly.pdbx_seq_one_letter_code
_entity_poly.pdbx_strand_id
1 'polypeptide(L)'
;MSRAKYCRGFGIQSPWAYRFVRYVVNEHYPYYAYDDLRPLFPHLSKRERRVCELYLRIANHQQADEAVLVGDVSEAKRAYLHAGCLRMAFSSMGEGACSLTEDSFSLAVVAHGQDMEQQVLVLINRATDASLLIVEGIHRNGETRRSWARILQDKRVRVSFDLYYCGLLFFDKKKYKQHYKINF
;
A
#
# COMPACT_ATOMS: atom_id res chain seq x y z
N MET A 1 -13.81 18.55 1.87
CA MET A 1 -14.21 18.06 3.21
C MET A 1 -12.96 17.75 4.01
N SER A 2 -12.83 18.32 5.20
CA SER A 2 -11.68 18.08 6.08
C SER A 2 -11.67 16.63 6.57
N ARG A 3 -10.53 15.94 6.48
CA ARG A 3 -10.32 14.57 7.02
C ARG A 3 -9.95 14.59 8.51
N ALA A 4 -9.93 15.75 9.15
CA ALA A 4 -9.54 15.93 10.56
C ALA A 4 -10.31 15.01 11.54
N LYS A 5 -11.55 14.66 11.21
CA LYS A 5 -12.38 13.74 12.00
C LYS A 5 -11.94 12.27 11.92
N TYR A 6 -11.06 11.90 10.98
CA TYR A 6 -10.53 10.54 10.83
C TYR A 6 -9.13 10.44 11.47
N CYS A 7 -9.03 10.81 12.75
CA CYS A 7 -7.76 10.91 13.44
C CYS A 7 -7.12 9.54 13.68
N ARG A 8 -5.92 9.33 13.16
CA ARG A 8 -4.83 8.47 13.66
C ARG A 8 -5.24 7.14 14.32
N GLY A 9 -6.37 6.54 13.93
CA GLY A 9 -6.87 5.28 14.50
C GLY A 9 -7.82 5.43 15.68
N PHE A 10 -8.17 6.62 16.10
CA PHE A 10 -9.21 6.81 17.12
C PHE A 10 -10.56 6.28 16.61
N GLY A 11 -11.23 5.45 17.42
CA GLY A 11 -12.49 4.80 17.05
C GLY A 11 -12.35 3.48 16.27
N ILE A 12 -11.13 2.99 16.02
CA ILE A 12 -10.92 1.66 15.46
C ILE A 12 -11.13 0.62 16.56
N GLN A 13 -12.22 -0.17 16.44
CA GLN A 13 -12.56 -1.21 17.42
C GLN A 13 -11.73 -2.50 17.24
N SER A 14 -11.27 -2.79 16.01
CA SER A 14 -10.44 -3.96 15.73
C SER A 14 -9.04 -3.80 16.34
N PRO A 15 -8.61 -4.67 17.30
CA PRO A 15 -7.28 -4.58 17.90
C PRO A 15 -6.15 -4.70 16.87
N TRP A 16 -6.32 -5.55 15.85
CA TRP A 16 -5.36 -5.71 14.77
C TRP A 16 -5.27 -4.44 13.92
N ALA A 17 -6.40 -3.90 13.49
CA ALA A 17 -6.42 -2.68 12.67
C ALA A 17 -5.86 -1.48 13.44
N TYR A 18 -6.17 -1.37 14.73
CA TYR A 18 -5.60 -0.35 15.60
C TYR A 18 -4.07 -0.46 15.69
N ARG A 19 -3.54 -1.68 15.92
CA ARG A 19 -2.09 -1.91 15.96
C ARG A 19 -1.42 -1.57 14.63
N PHE A 20 -2.01 -1.99 13.50
CA PHE A 20 -1.47 -1.66 12.18
C PHE A 20 -1.42 -0.16 11.94
N VAL A 21 -2.50 0.57 12.26
CA VAL A 21 -2.52 2.03 12.11
C VAL A 21 -1.52 2.69 13.07
N ARG A 22 -1.42 2.22 14.31
CA ARG A 22 -0.53 2.80 15.32
C ARG A 22 0.94 2.58 15.02
N TYR A 23 1.32 1.36 14.62
CA TYR A 23 2.71 0.93 14.55
C TYR A 23 3.26 0.77 13.13
N VAL A 24 2.44 0.98 12.09
CA VAL A 24 2.88 0.99 10.70
C VAL A 24 2.50 2.29 10.01
N VAL A 25 1.21 2.66 10.00
CA VAL A 25 0.76 3.85 9.29
C VAL A 25 1.25 5.13 9.97
N ASN A 26 1.03 5.26 11.28
CA ASN A 26 1.34 6.46 12.06
C ASN A 26 2.57 6.27 12.97
N GLU A 27 3.47 5.39 12.59
CA GLU A 27 4.76 5.23 13.24
C GLU A 27 5.62 6.47 13.07
N HIS A 28 6.22 6.94 14.13
CA HIS A 28 7.08 8.14 14.16
C HIS A 28 8.51 7.84 14.61
N TYR A 29 8.89 6.56 14.71
CA TYR A 29 10.25 6.19 15.06
C TYR A 29 11.22 6.69 13.98
N PRO A 30 12.38 7.24 14.37
CA PRO A 30 13.43 7.60 13.42
C PRO A 30 14.15 6.32 12.96
N TYR A 31 13.76 5.81 11.79
CA TYR A 31 14.51 4.73 11.16
C TYR A 31 15.83 5.29 10.60
N TYR A 32 16.96 4.64 10.87
CA TYR A 32 18.28 5.05 10.33
C TYR A 32 18.27 5.22 8.81
N ALA A 33 17.59 4.32 8.10
CA ALA A 33 17.44 4.40 6.66
C ALA A 33 16.79 5.71 6.15
N TYR A 34 16.06 6.45 6.97
CA TYR A 34 15.52 7.75 6.55
C TYR A 34 16.62 8.78 6.32
N ASP A 35 17.66 8.78 7.16
CA ASP A 35 18.76 9.73 7.05
C ASP A 35 19.67 9.39 5.85
N ASP A 36 19.78 8.09 5.51
CA ASP A 36 20.50 7.62 4.33
C ASP A 36 19.74 7.92 3.02
N LEU A 37 18.42 7.77 3.03
CA LEU A 37 17.59 7.92 1.83
C LEU A 37 17.21 9.36 1.50
N ARG A 38 17.10 10.24 2.50
CA ARG A 38 16.72 11.65 2.27
C ARG A 38 17.66 12.40 1.35
N PRO A 39 19.00 12.27 1.47
CA PRO A 39 19.93 12.91 0.56
C PRO A 39 19.87 12.40 -0.88
N LEU A 40 19.49 11.11 -1.08
CA LEU A 40 19.38 10.52 -2.41
C LEU A 40 18.17 11.06 -3.20
N PHE A 41 17.13 11.52 -2.50
CA PHE A 41 15.90 12.03 -3.10
C PHE A 41 15.53 13.43 -2.56
N PRO A 42 16.39 14.45 -2.79
CA PRO A 42 16.19 15.80 -2.24
C PRO A 42 14.98 16.52 -2.84
N HIS A 43 14.56 16.14 -4.06
CA HIS A 43 13.46 16.72 -4.81
C HIS A 43 12.06 16.32 -4.29
N LEU A 44 11.98 15.31 -3.42
CA LEU A 44 10.69 14.89 -2.87
C LEU A 44 10.08 15.96 -1.97
N SER A 45 8.84 16.31 -2.24
CA SER A 45 8.05 17.13 -1.32
C SER A 45 7.89 16.44 0.04
N LYS A 46 7.58 17.20 1.08
CA LYS A 46 7.32 16.64 2.42
C LYS A 46 6.24 15.55 2.40
N ARG A 47 5.25 15.69 1.52
CA ARG A 47 4.16 14.74 1.35
C ARG A 47 4.65 13.43 0.70
N GLU A 48 5.37 13.52 -0.41
CA GLU A 48 5.90 12.35 -1.11
C GLU A 48 6.85 11.58 -0.21
N ARG A 49 7.69 12.29 0.53
CA ARG A 49 8.60 11.69 1.51
C ARG A 49 7.84 10.89 2.58
N ARG A 50 6.75 11.42 3.14
CA ARG A 50 5.91 10.69 4.11
C ARG A 50 5.33 9.41 3.51
N VAL A 51 4.90 9.45 2.25
CA VAL A 51 4.44 8.25 1.53
C VAL A 51 5.56 7.25 1.36
N CYS A 52 6.76 7.67 0.95
CA CYS A 52 7.93 6.78 0.85
C CYS A 52 8.30 6.17 2.21
N GLU A 53 8.32 6.96 3.28
CA GLU A 53 8.54 6.47 4.64
C GLU A 53 7.49 5.44 5.08
N LEU A 54 6.23 5.59 4.66
CA LEU A 54 5.19 4.58 4.86
C LEU A 54 5.52 3.28 4.12
N TYR A 55 6.04 3.35 2.90
CA TYR A 55 6.43 2.18 2.11
C TYR A 55 7.53 1.37 2.82
N LEU A 56 8.53 2.03 3.38
CA LEU A 56 9.55 1.39 4.21
C LEU A 56 8.91 0.64 5.38
N ARG A 57 8.02 1.30 6.14
CA ARG A 57 7.35 0.69 7.28
C ARG A 57 6.46 -0.49 6.90
N ILE A 58 5.77 -0.40 5.76
CA ILE A 58 4.97 -1.51 5.22
C ILE A 58 5.88 -2.69 4.86
N ALA A 59 6.99 -2.45 4.16
CA ALA A 59 7.94 -3.49 3.80
C ALA A 59 8.56 -4.15 5.05
N ASN A 60 8.93 -3.34 6.05
CA ASN A 60 9.43 -3.83 7.35
C ASN A 60 8.37 -4.65 8.12
N HIS A 61 7.11 -4.29 8.02
CA HIS A 61 6.01 -5.06 8.62
C HIS A 61 5.72 -6.36 7.88
N GLN A 62 5.68 -6.31 6.55
CA GLN A 62 5.29 -7.43 5.71
C GLN A 62 6.40 -8.48 5.57
N GLN A 63 7.67 -8.05 5.57
CA GLN A 63 8.85 -8.91 5.43
C GLN A 63 8.76 -9.87 4.23
N ALA A 64 8.21 -9.37 3.11
CA ALA A 64 8.06 -10.13 1.89
C ALA A 64 9.41 -10.35 1.18
N ASP A 65 9.64 -11.54 0.65
CA ASP A 65 10.84 -11.85 -0.15
C ASP A 65 10.74 -11.24 -1.56
N GLU A 66 9.51 -11.00 -2.05
CA GLU A 66 9.23 -10.37 -3.33
C GLU A 66 8.11 -9.33 -3.21
N ALA A 67 8.26 -8.21 -3.94
CA ALA A 67 7.20 -7.24 -4.16
C ALA A 67 6.88 -7.11 -5.65
N VAL A 68 5.62 -7.32 -6.01
CA VAL A 68 5.11 -7.15 -7.38
C VAL A 68 4.80 -5.68 -7.63
N LEU A 69 5.47 -5.07 -8.60
CA LEU A 69 5.25 -3.68 -8.97
C LEU A 69 4.47 -3.61 -10.30
N VAL A 70 3.38 -2.89 -10.30
CA VAL A 70 2.51 -2.70 -11.47
C VAL A 70 2.47 -1.24 -11.86
N GLY A 71 2.83 -0.93 -13.09
CA GLY A 71 2.94 0.43 -13.59
C GLY A 71 4.23 1.14 -13.12
N ASP A 72 4.25 2.46 -13.23
CA ASP A 72 5.43 3.28 -12.94
C ASP A 72 5.54 3.61 -11.44
N VAL A 73 6.08 2.67 -10.68
CA VAL A 73 6.44 2.90 -9.27
C VAL A 73 7.79 3.62 -9.21
N SER A 74 7.81 4.84 -8.68
CA SER A 74 9.00 5.69 -8.67
C SER A 74 10.19 5.03 -7.95
N GLU A 75 11.40 5.37 -8.39
CA GLU A 75 12.66 4.89 -7.82
C GLU A 75 12.75 5.14 -6.31
N ALA A 76 12.33 6.30 -5.84
CA ALA A 76 12.29 6.62 -4.42
C ALA A 76 11.46 5.61 -3.64
N LYS A 77 10.26 5.25 -4.10
CA LYS A 77 9.41 4.27 -3.42
C LYS A 77 10.04 2.88 -3.39
N ARG A 78 10.69 2.47 -4.51
CA ARG A 78 11.43 1.20 -4.56
C ARG A 78 12.58 1.18 -3.56
N ALA A 79 13.35 2.26 -3.46
CA ALA A 79 14.46 2.39 -2.50
C ALA A 79 13.95 2.30 -1.05
N TYR A 80 12.85 2.96 -0.73
CA TYR A 80 12.25 2.89 0.61
C TYR A 80 11.65 1.51 0.91
N LEU A 81 11.02 0.83 -0.04
CA LEU A 81 10.57 -0.56 0.12
C LEU A 81 11.75 -1.49 0.41
N HIS A 82 12.82 -1.39 -0.39
CA HIS A 82 14.01 -2.21 -0.21
C HIS A 82 14.69 -1.96 1.14
N ALA A 83 14.78 -0.70 1.58
CA ALA A 83 15.32 -0.35 2.90
C ALA A 83 14.48 -0.91 4.06
N GLY A 84 13.18 -1.12 3.85
CA GLY A 84 12.30 -1.77 4.84
C GLY A 84 12.48 -3.30 4.91
N CYS A 85 12.93 -3.93 3.81
CA CYS A 85 13.22 -5.37 3.75
C CYS A 85 14.33 -5.61 2.73
N LEU A 86 15.58 -5.70 3.20
CA LEU A 86 16.78 -5.78 2.36
C LEU A 86 16.84 -7.03 1.46
N ARG A 87 16.14 -8.09 1.81
CA ARG A 87 16.07 -9.32 1.00
C ARG A 87 15.00 -9.25 -0.11
N MET A 88 14.17 -8.19 -0.12
CA MET A 88 13.06 -8.06 -1.06
C MET A 88 13.56 -7.89 -2.49
N ALA A 89 13.17 -8.82 -3.36
CA ALA A 89 13.28 -8.69 -4.80
C ALA A 89 12.06 -7.93 -5.37
N PHE A 90 12.23 -7.35 -6.55
CA PHE A 90 11.14 -6.70 -7.26
C PHE A 90 10.85 -7.41 -8.56
N SER A 91 9.60 -7.76 -8.80
CA SER A 91 9.10 -8.17 -10.10
C SER A 91 8.14 -7.12 -10.65
N SER A 92 8.04 -7.05 -11.98
CA SER A 92 7.11 -6.15 -12.65
C SER A 92 6.11 -6.95 -13.45
N MET A 93 4.83 -6.59 -13.34
CA MET A 93 3.79 -7.11 -14.21
C MET A 93 3.78 -6.25 -15.49
N GLY A 94 4.42 -6.79 -16.56
CA GLY A 94 4.45 -6.12 -17.86
C GLY A 94 3.15 -6.28 -18.62
N GLU A 95 2.90 -5.39 -19.59
CA GLU A 95 1.84 -5.54 -20.59
C GLU A 95 2.13 -6.80 -21.43
N GLY A 96 1.33 -7.84 -21.26
CA GLY A 96 1.29 -9.02 -22.14
C GLY A 96 2.02 -10.28 -21.69
N ALA A 97 2.76 -10.28 -20.60
CA ALA A 97 3.34 -11.52 -20.07
C ALA A 97 3.34 -11.56 -18.55
N CYS A 98 2.52 -12.41 -18.01
CA CYS A 98 2.56 -12.78 -16.61
C CYS A 98 3.75 -13.73 -16.38
N SER A 99 4.93 -13.18 -16.18
CA SER A 99 6.06 -13.94 -15.62
C SER A 99 6.19 -13.64 -14.13
N LEU A 100 5.09 -13.80 -13.40
CA LEU A 100 5.19 -14.03 -11.96
C LEU A 100 5.61 -15.49 -11.84
N THR A 101 6.73 -15.75 -11.21
CA THR A 101 7.23 -17.09 -10.90
C THR A 101 6.28 -17.85 -9.97
N GLU A 102 5.34 -17.13 -9.33
CA GLU A 102 4.34 -17.67 -8.41
C GLU A 102 2.93 -17.15 -8.75
N ASP A 103 1.92 -18.00 -8.52
CA ASP A 103 0.49 -17.67 -8.70
C ASP A 103 -0.03 -16.69 -7.66
N SER A 104 0.74 -16.37 -6.60
CA SER A 104 0.35 -15.51 -5.48
C SER A 104 1.42 -14.47 -5.16
N PHE A 105 1.10 -13.49 -4.33
CA PHE A 105 2.03 -12.46 -3.88
C PHE A 105 1.87 -12.17 -2.37
N SER A 106 2.96 -11.76 -1.72
CA SER A 106 2.94 -11.27 -0.34
C SER A 106 2.77 -9.77 -0.27
N LEU A 107 3.43 -9.02 -1.16
CA LEU A 107 3.30 -7.57 -1.28
C LEU A 107 3.15 -7.19 -2.75
N ALA A 108 2.23 -6.29 -3.06
CA ALA A 108 2.13 -5.70 -4.40
C ALA A 108 1.84 -4.20 -4.31
N VAL A 109 2.31 -3.46 -5.32
CA VAL A 109 2.08 -2.04 -5.48
C VAL A 109 1.53 -1.78 -6.87
N VAL A 110 0.36 -1.18 -6.96
CA VAL A 110 -0.23 -0.69 -8.21
C VAL A 110 -0.07 0.82 -8.26
N ALA A 111 0.77 1.28 -9.18
CA ALA A 111 0.93 2.70 -9.45
C ALA A 111 -0.34 3.31 -10.04
N HIS A 112 -0.48 4.63 -9.91
CA HIS A 112 -1.56 5.33 -10.55
C HIS A 112 -1.43 5.25 -12.09
N GLY A 113 -2.50 4.79 -12.76
CA GLY A 113 -2.57 4.64 -14.22
C GLY A 113 -4.00 4.52 -14.71
N GLN A 114 -4.19 4.46 -16.04
CA GLN A 114 -5.53 4.36 -16.66
C GLN A 114 -6.22 3.04 -16.28
N ASP A 115 -5.48 1.94 -16.25
CA ASP A 115 -6.02 0.59 -16.02
C ASP A 115 -5.90 0.14 -14.54
N MET A 116 -5.71 1.09 -13.61
CA MET A 116 -5.48 0.81 -12.19
C MET A 116 -6.51 -0.17 -11.61
N GLU A 117 -7.79 0.02 -11.90
CA GLU A 117 -8.86 -0.85 -11.39
C GLU A 117 -8.72 -2.29 -11.91
N GLN A 118 -8.47 -2.46 -13.20
CA GLN A 118 -8.33 -3.79 -13.82
C GLN A 118 -7.08 -4.50 -13.27
N GLN A 119 -5.96 -3.79 -13.15
CA GLN A 119 -4.74 -4.33 -12.56
C GLN A 119 -4.94 -4.78 -11.12
N VAL A 120 -5.64 -3.98 -10.31
CA VAL A 120 -6.01 -4.34 -8.94
C VAL A 120 -6.89 -5.59 -8.90
N LEU A 121 -7.89 -5.71 -9.78
CA LEU A 121 -8.77 -6.90 -9.84
C LEU A 121 -8.00 -8.16 -10.22
N VAL A 122 -7.02 -8.07 -11.13
CA VAL A 122 -6.13 -9.20 -11.47
C VAL A 122 -5.35 -9.65 -10.23
N LEU A 123 -4.76 -8.71 -9.47
CA LEU A 123 -4.03 -9.03 -8.25
C LEU A 123 -4.94 -9.58 -7.15
N ILE A 124 -6.16 -9.09 -7.01
CA ILE A 124 -7.13 -9.63 -6.05
C ILE A 124 -7.41 -11.14 -6.32
N ASN A 125 -7.39 -11.57 -7.59
CA ASN A 125 -7.54 -12.99 -7.94
C ASN A 125 -6.40 -13.87 -7.44
N ARG A 126 -5.22 -13.29 -7.23
CA ARG A 126 -3.98 -13.97 -6.80
C ARG A 126 -3.66 -13.75 -5.32
N ALA A 127 -4.47 -12.93 -4.64
CA ALA A 127 -4.25 -12.60 -3.24
C ALA A 127 -4.50 -13.81 -2.33
N THR A 128 -3.63 -14.00 -1.36
CA THR A 128 -3.76 -14.93 -0.25
C THR A 128 -4.16 -14.21 1.03
N ASP A 129 -4.44 -14.93 2.09
CA ASP A 129 -4.75 -14.35 3.41
C ASP A 129 -3.59 -13.49 3.97
N ALA A 130 -2.35 -13.72 3.53
CA ALA A 130 -1.16 -12.96 3.93
C ALA A 130 -0.83 -11.77 3.02
N SER A 131 -1.52 -11.64 1.88
CA SER A 131 -1.22 -10.60 0.90
C SER A 131 -1.58 -9.20 1.39
N LEU A 132 -0.73 -8.23 1.04
CA LEU A 132 -0.98 -6.80 1.17
C LEU A 132 -0.83 -6.14 -0.19
N LEU A 133 -1.83 -5.38 -0.60
CA LEU A 133 -1.83 -4.64 -1.86
C LEU A 133 -1.92 -3.13 -1.58
N ILE A 134 -0.98 -2.38 -2.12
CA ILE A 134 -0.95 -0.91 -2.10
C ILE A 134 -1.48 -0.41 -3.43
N VAL A 135 -2.47 0.47 -3.40
CA VAL A 135 -3.06 1.11 -4.59
C VAL A 135 -2.82 2.61 -4.51
N GLU A 136 -2.07 3.16 -5.47
CA GLU A 136 -1.71 4.58 -5.48
C GLU A 136 -2.80 5.46 -6.09
N GLY A 137 -2.85 6.73 -5.66
CA GLY A 137 -3.65 7.75 -6.31
C GLY A 137 -5.16 7.58 -6.20
N ILE A 138 -5.66 6.84 -5.21
CA ILE A 138 -7.09 6.50 -5.04
C ILE A 138 -8.02 7.71 -4.95
N HIS A 139 -7.50 8.90 -4.66
CA HIS A 139 -8.25 10.16 -4.62
C HIS A 139 -7.74 11.21 -5.62
N ARG A 140 -6.96 10.82 -6.64
CA ARG A 140 -6.36 11.77 -7.58
C ARG A 140 -7.41 12.52 -8.39
N ASN A 141 -8.45 11.84 -8.84
CA ASN A 141 -9.57 12.42 -9.59
C ASN A 141 -10.90 11.72 -9.26
N GLY A 142 -11.98 12.10 -9.96
CA GLY A 142 -13.31 11.52 -9.76
C GLY A 142 -13.39 10.07 -10.18
N GLU A 143 -12.64 9.67 -11.21
CA GLU A 143 -12.60 8.32 -11.74
C GLU A 143 -11.90 7.37 -10.75
N THR A 144 -10.68 7.71 -10.29
CA THR A 144 -9.95 6.89 -9.32
C THR A 144 -10.73 6.69 -8.02
N ARG A 145 -11.50 7.70 -7.59
CA ARG A 145 -12.39 7.56 -6.42
C ARG A 145 -13.52 6.56 -6.68
N ARG A 146 -14.11 6.55 -7.89
CA ARG A 146 -15.14 5.57 -8.26
C ARG A 146 -14.56 4.17 -8.37
N SER A 147 -13.40 4.03 -9.01
CA SER A 147 -12.68 2.76 -9.10
C SER A 147 -12.34 2.21 -7.71
N TRP A 148 -11.80 3.05 -6.82
CA TRP A 148 -11.56 2.65 -5.43
C TRP A 148 -12.84 2.15 -4.73
N ALA A 149 -13.95 2.87 -4.89
CA ALA A 149 -15.22 2.47 -4.29
C ALA A 149 -15.72 1.11 -4.85
N ARG A 150 -15.52 0.82 -6.16
CA ARG A 150 -15.86 -0.47 -6.77
C ARG A 150 -14.96 -1.60 -6.25
N ILE A 151 -13.65 -1.37 -6.18
CA ILE A 151 -12.67 -2.32 -5.62
C ILE A 151 -13.08 -2.76 -4.20
N LEU A 152 -13.52 -1.83 -3.36
CA LEU A 152 -13.95 -2.12 -2.00
C LEU A 152 -15.21 -3.01 -1.93
N GLN A 153 -16.01 -3.11 -2.99
CA GLN A 153 -17.17 -4.02 -3.04
C GLN A 153 -16.76 -5.49 -3.20
N ASP A 154 -15.55 -5.77 -3.72
CA ASP A 154 -15.09 -7.15 -3.87
C ASP A 154 -15.09 -7.88 -2.52
N LYS A 155 -15.72 -9.06 -2.49
CA LYS A 155 -15.89 -9.86 -1.27
C LYS A 155 -14.58 -10.38 -0.69
N ARG A 156 -13.54 -10.48 -1.51
CA ARG A 156 -12.19 -10.92 -1.11
C ARG A 156 -11.43 -9.85 -0.34
N VAL A 157 -11.73 -8.57 -0.59
CA VAL A 157 -11.18 -7.46 0.22
C VAL A 157 -11.84 -7.47 1.60
N ARG A 158 -11.07 -7.83 2.61
CA ARG A 158 -11.56 -7.95 4.00
C ARG A 158 -11.34 -6.67 4.79
N VAL A 159 -10.13 -6.14 4.78
CA VAL A 159 -9.83 -4.86 5.45
C VAL A 159 -9.18 -3.91 4.47
N SER A 160 -9.58 -2.65 4.51
CA SER A 160 -8.91 -1.60 3.76
C SER A 160 -8.63 -0.36 4.61
N PHE A 161 -7.54 0.31 4.28
CA PHE A 161 -7.21 1.62 4.82
C PHE A 161 -7.10 2.64 3.69
N ASP A 162 -7.97 3.62 3.68
CA ASP A 162 -7.91 4.78 2.80
C ASP A 162 -7.04 5.87 3.47
N LEU A 163 -5.81 6.03 3.00
CA LEU A 163 -4.82 6.98 3.48
C LEU A 163 -4.79 8.27 2.63
N TYR A 164 -5.76 8.47 1.75
CA TYR A 164 -5.90 9.55 0.79
C TYR A 164 -4.96 9.42 -0.42
N TYR A 165 -3.65 9.33 -0.21
CA TYR A 165 -2.66 9.23 -1.30
C TYR A 165 -2.54 7.81 -1.86
N CYS A 166 -2.77 6.84 -1.02
CA CYS A 166 -2.87 5.44 -1.38
C CYS A 166 -3.92 4.73 -0.53
N GLY A 167 -4.37 3.59 -1.03
CA GLY A 167 -5.20 2.63 -0.32
C GLY A 167 -4.42 1.36 -0.03
N LEU A 168 -4.68 0.75 1.11
CA LEU A 168 -4.12 -0.55 1.48
C LEU A 168 -5.25 -1.58 1.53
N LEU A 169 -5.03 -2.75 0.94
CA LEU A 169 -5.99 -3.85 0.90
C LEU A 169 -5.41 -5.09 1.54
N PHE A 170 -6.21 -5.75 2.39
CA PHE A 170 -5.90 -6.99 3.08
C PHE A 170 -6.99 -8.03 2.81
N PHE A 171 -6.60 -9.29 2.72
CA PHE A 171 -7.43 -10.38 2.21
C PHE A 171 -7.69 -11.50 3.24
N ASP A 172 -7.14 -11.40 4.45
CA ASP A 172 -7.29 -12.40 5.51
C ASP A 172 -8.75 -12.71 5.82
N LYS A 173 -9.20 -13.88 5.42
CA LYS A 173 -10.60 -14.38 5.58
C LYS A 173 -11.07 -14.44 7.03
N LYS A 174 -10.15 -14.50 7.99
CA LYS A 174 -10.48 -14.49 9.42
C LYS A 174 -10.92 -13.10 9.91
N LYS A 175 -10.71 -12.05 9.11
CA LYS A 175 -11.10 -10.69 9.46
C LYS A 175 -12.49 -10.35 8.93
N TYR A 176 -13.25 -9.60 9.72
CA TYR A 176 -14.51 -9.02 9.24
C TYR A 176 -14.26 -7.95 8.20
N LYS A 177 -15.17 -7.80 7.24
CA LYS A 177 -15.08 -6.78 6.20
C LYS A 177 -15.22 -5.40 6.82
N GLN A 178 -14.16 -4.60 6.75
CA GLN A 178 -14.11 -3.25 7.33
C GLN A 178 -13.27 -2.31 6.47
N HIS A 179 -13.74 -1.09 6.31
CA HIS A 179 -13.10 -0.04 5.52
C HIS A 179 -12.82 1.18 6.40
N TYR A 180 -11.54 1.47 6.62
CA TYR A 180 -11.11 2.58 7.47
C TYR A 180 -10.62 3.75 6.63
N LYS A 181 -11.04 4.96 6.97
CA LYS A 181 -10.44 6.20 6.46
C LYS A 181 -9.52 6.74 7.54
N ILE A 182 -8.24 6.88 7.21
CA ILE A 182 -7.22 7.33 8.16
C ILE A 182 -6.68 8.67 7.68
N ASN A 183 -6.52 9.60 8.59
CA ASN A 183 -5.82 10.85 8.32
C ASN A 183 -4.31 10.60 8.44
N PHE A 184 -3.68 10.51 7.29
CA PHE A 184 -2.25 10.19 7.14
C PHE A 184 -1.47 11.40 6.61
#